data_235a5114ecb929064b02d5dd0a8a4e73
#
_entry.id   235a5114ecb929064b02d5dd0a8a4e73
#
_cell.length_a   1.000
_cell.length_b   1.000
_cell.length_c   1.000
_cell.angle_alpha   90.00
_cell.angle_beta   90.00
_cell.angle_gamma   90.00
#
_symmetry.space_group_name_H-M   'P 1'
#
loop_
_entity.id
_entity.type
_entity.pdbx_description
1 polymer ?
#
loop_
_entity_poly.entity_id
_entity_poly.type
_entity_poly.pdbx_seq_one_letter_code
_entity_poly.pdbx_strand_id
1 'polypeptide(L)'
;MLAQRTLSNSIKAFGIGLHSGNPITLTLKPAEPDTGIIFRRVDLDPVVEIKARAENVGDTTLSTSLTWEDVKVSTVEHLLSAMAGLGIDNAYVEVNGPEIPIMDGSAGPFVFLIQSAGLHEQDAPKKFIRIKERVRVPFNDAWAQVSPFEGFKVAFTGVWDHPVHKQHGTKASINFNSTSFVKEVSRARTFGFMSDLEALKEEDLALGASQKNAVAIGDDEILNEDGLRLENEMTKHKVLDAIGDLYLLGHNLVGSFEGYKSGHTVNNALLRELIARPETWEVVTYDDPDNSPITYLDPIIDPSSG
;
A
#
# COMPACT_ATOMS: atom_id res chain seq x y z
N MET A 1 14.18 -18.41 13.71
CA MET A 1 14.37 -17.42 12.62
C MET A 1 13.00 -16.91 12.19
N LEU A 2 12.79 -15.61 12.14
CA LEU A 2 11.58 -15.04 11.54
C LEU A 2 11.64 -15.26 10.02
N ALA A 3 10.67 -16.00 9.49
CA ALA A 3 10.68 -16.49 8.11
C ALA A 3 10.04 -15.49 7.12
N GLN A 4 10.50 -15.52 5.87
CA GLN A 4 9.80 -14.90 4.76
C GLN A 4 8.43 -15.56 4.57
N ARG A 5 7.49 -14.84 3.93
CA ARG A 5 6.14 -15.33 3.66
C ARG A 5 5.75 -15.14 2.20
N THR A 6 5.01 -16.13 1.71
CA THR A 6 4.30 -16.09 0.43
C THR A 6 2.87 -16.58 0.63
N LEU A 7 2.07 -16.64 -0.44
CA LEU A 7 0.75 -17.25 -0.41
C LEU A 7 0.87 -18.77 -0.45
N SER A 8 -0.06 -19.49 0.20
CA SER A 8 -0.14 -20.95 0.06
C SER A 8 -0.72 -21.38 -1.29
N ASN A 9 -1.71 -20.63 -1.80
CA ASN A 9 -2.42 -20.93 -3.03
C ASN A 9 -2.58 -19.69 -3.91
N SER A 10 -2.78 -19.91 -5.21
CA SER A 10 -3.20 -18.83 -6.11
C SER A 10 -4.64 -18.46 -5.85
N ILE A 11 -4.93 -17.15 -5.89
CA ILE A 11 -6.28 -16.62 -5.76
C ILE A 11 -6.57 -15.57 -6.81
N LYS A 12 -7.82 -15.53 -7.29
CA LYS A 12 -8.26 -14.61 -8.33
C LYS A 12 -9.39 -13.72 -7.85
N ALA A 13 -9.35 -12.47 -8.27
CA ALA A 13 -10.41 -11.50 -8.05
C ALA A 13 -10.73 -10.73 -9.34
N PHE A 14 -11.92 -10.16 -9.37
CA PHE A 14 -12.40 -9.32 -10.47
C PHE A 14 -12.85 -7.98 -9.91
N GLY A 15 -12.57 -6.91 -10.62
CA GLY A 15 -12.99 -5.56 -10.26
C GLY A 15 -12.85 -4.61 -11.44
N ILE A 16 -12.86 -3.33 -11.16
CA ILE A 16 -12.66 -2.26 -12.15
C ILE A 16 -11.48 -1.39 -11.73
N GLY A 17 -10.80 -0.80 -12.70
CA GLY A 17 -9.80 0.23 -12.44
C GLY A 17 -10.46 1.51 -11.94
N LEU A 18 -9.86 2.17 -10.94
CA LEU A 18 -10.38 3.45 -10.42
C LEU A 18 -10.33 4.53 -11.49
N HIS A 19 -9.20 4.64 -12.19
CA HIS A 19 -8.98 5.67 -13.19
C HIS A 19 -9.51 5.27 -14.56
N SER A 20 -9.21 4.06 -15.01
CA SER A 20 -9.62 3.58 -16.33
C SER A 20 -11.10 3.19 -16.45
N GLY A 21 -11.75 2.81 -15.34
CA GLY A 21 -13.10 2.24 -15.35
C GLY A 21 -13.21 0.86 -16.03
N ASN A 22 -12.09 0.31 -16.52
CA ASN A 22 -12.07 -0.96 -17.23
C ASN A 22 -12.15 -2.16 -16.30
N PRO A 23 -12.76 -3.29 -16.74
CA PRO A 23 -12.75 -4.54 -16.01
C PRO A 23 -11.31 -5.08 -15.89
N ILE A 24 -10.90 -5.43 -14.68
CA ILE A 24 -9.59 -5.98 -14.37
C ILE A 24 -9.74 -7.34 -13.68
N THR A 25 -8.97 -8.29 -14.15
CA THR A 25 -8.73 -9.56 -13.46
C THR A 25 -7.39 -9.50 -12.75
N LEU A 26 -7.41 -9.70 -11.45
CA LEU A 26 -6.22 -9.80 -10.59
C LEU A 26 -6.03 -11.26 -10.19
N THR A 27 -4.81 -11.79 -10.31
CA THR A 27 -4.44 -13.09 -9.75
C THR A 27 -3.19 -12.93 -8.89
N LEU A 28 -3.30 -13.29 -7.62
CA LEU A 28 -2.15 -13.38 -6.71
C LEU A 28 -1.65 -14.83 -6.71
N LYS A 29 -0.34 -15.02 -6.84
CA LYS A 29 0.31 -16.33 -6.87
C LYS A 29 1.48 -16.38 -5.90
N PRO A 30 1.76 -17.55 -5.30
CA PRO A 30 2.99 -17.74 -4.53
C PRO A 30 4.22 -17.52 -5.40
N ALA A 31 5.32 -17.14 -4.75
CA ALA A 31 6.63 -17.00 -5.38
C ALA A 31 7.72 -17.58 -4.48
N GLU A 32 8.87 -17.93 -5.06
CA GLU A 32 10.01 -18.47 -4.35
C GLU A 32 10.63 -17.46 -3.38
N PRO A 33 11.38 -17.89 -2.35
CA PRO A 33 12.11 -16.99 -1.45
C PRO A 33 12.97 -15.98 -2.22
N ASP A 34 13.08 -14.78 -1.67
CA ASP A 34 13.88 -13.66 -2.21
C ASP A 34 13.43 -13.15 -3.61
N THR A 35 12.27 -13.58 -4.10
CA THR A 35 11.67 -13.06 -5.35
C THR A 35 11.24 -11.59 -5.18
N GLY A 36 10.70 -11.23 -4.01
CA GLY A 36 9.99 -9.97 -3.80
C GLY A 36 8.59 -9.98 -4.44
N ILE A 37 8.00 -8.80 -4.58
CA ILE A 37 6.70 -8.63 -5.23
C ILE A 37 6.93 -8.27 -6.70
N ILE A 38 6.39 -9.07 -7.62
CA ILE A 38 6.53 -8.87 -9.06
C ILE A 38 5.15 -8.74 -9.70
N PHE A 39 4.90 -7.60 -10.34
CA PHE A 39 3.71 -7.36 -11.15
C PHE A 39 3.92 -7.90 -12.57
N ARG A 40 2.90 -8.59 -13.11
CA ARG A 40 2.92 -9.21 -14.44
C ARG A 40 1.74 -8.74 -15.26
N ARG A 41 2.00 -8.13 -16.41
CA ARG A 41 1.01 -7.78 -17.42
C ARG A 41 0.79 -9.00 -18.33
N VAL A 42 -0.19 -9.82 -17.94
CA VAL A 42 -0.49 -11.10 -18.63
C VAL A 42 -1.37 -10.96 -19.86
N ASP A 43 -1.83 -9.76 -20.15
CA ASP A 43 -2.52 -9.37 -21.38
C ASP A 43 -1.56 -9.03 -22.53
N LEU A 44 -0.25 -8.96 -22.26
CA LEU A 44 0.77 -8.67 -23.24
C LEU A 44 1.51 -9.93 -23.68
N ASP A 45 2.01 -9.95 -24.91
CA ASP A 45 2.85 -11.03 -25.47
C ASP A 45 4.13 -10.41 -26.06
N PRO A 46 5.30 -10.65 -25.46
CA PRO A 46 5.53 -11.43 -24.24
C PRO A 46 4.97 -10.77 -22.96
N VAL A 47 4.72 -11.58 -21.94
CA VAL A 47 4.36 -11.08 -20.60
C VAL A 47 5.46 -10.15 -20.08
N VAL A 48 5.07 -8.98 -19.57
CA VAL A 48 6.01 -8.01 -19.01
C VAL A 48 5.97 -8.07 -17.48
N GLU A 49 7.14 -8.20 -16.86
CA GLU A 49 7.33 -8.23 -15.42
C GLU A 49 7.89 -6.89 -14.91
N ILE A 50 7.28 -6.34 -13.86
CA ILE A 50 7.73 -5.12 -13.21
C ILE A 50 7.91 -5.41 -11.72
N LYS A 51 9.13 -5.27 -11.22
CA LYS A 51 9.41 -5.42 -9.78
C LYS A 51 8.82 -4.26 -9.00
N ALA A 52 8.18 -4.55 -7.86
CA ALA A 52 7.71 -3.54 -6.92
C ALA A 52 8.90 -2.92 -6.19
N ARG A 53 9.49 -1.91 -6.80
CA ARG A 53 10.64 -1.17 -6.30
C ARG A 53 10.47 0.31 -6.55
N ALA A 54 11.01 1.13 -5.65
CA ALA A 54 10.90 2.59 -5.75
C ALA A 54 11.49 3.16 -7.04
N GLU A 55 12.52 2.49 -7.59
CA GLU A 55 13.17 2.88 -8.85
C GLU A 55 12.26 2.69 -10.07
N ASN A 56 11.30 1.76 -9.98
CA ASN A 56 10.34 1.49 -11.05
C ASN A 56 9.06 2.33 -10.95
N VAL A 57 8.96 3.22 -9.95
CA VAL A 57 7.85 4.17 -9.87
C VAL A 57 8.02 5.23 -10.96
N GLY A 58 7.03 5.34 -11.82
CA GLY A 58 6.92 6.36 -12.86
C GLY A 58 5.97 7.48 -12.46
N ASP A 59 4.72 7.39 -12.90
CA ASP A 59 3.69 8.37 -12.58
C ASP A 59 3.19 8.21 -11.13
N THR A 60 2.98 9.34 -10.46
CA THR A 60 2.46 9.43 -9.08
C THR A 60 1.23 10.33 -8.98
N THR A 61 0.58 10.60 -10.12
CA THR A 61 -0.66 11.40 -10.18
C THR A 61 -1.82 10.59 -9.65
N LEU A 62 -2.32 10.98 -8.47
CA LEU A 62 -3.46 10.36 -7.75
C LEU A 62 -3.29 8.88 -7.37
N SER A 63 -2.24 8.21 -7.80
CA SER A 63 -1.92 6.83 -7.45
C SER A 63 -0.42 6.56 -7.66
N THR A 64 0.09 5.47 -7.14
CA THR A 64 1.44 5.00 -7.45
C THR A 64 1.39 4.05 -8.64
N SER A 65 2.12 4.39 -9.72
CA SER A 65 2.27 3.58 -10.91
C SER A 65 3.67 3.00 -11.01
N LEU A 66 3.76 1.69 -11.18
CA LEU A 66 5.01 1.02 -11.57
C LEU A 66 5.12 1.02 -13.09
N THR A 67 6.32 1.31 -13.60
CA THR A 67 6.59 1.39 -15.03
C THR A 67 7.85 0.62 -15.41
N TRP A 68 7.80 0.01 -16.57
CA TRP A 68 8.95 -0.59 -17.24
C TRP A 68 8.80 -0.36 -18.74
N GLU A 69 9.73 0.39 -19.34
CA GLU A 69 9.60 0.88 -20.72
C GLU A 69 8.23 1.60 -20.88
N ASP A 70 7.43 1.21 -21.86
CA ASP A 70 6.11 1.78 -22.14
C ASP A 70 4.97 1.08 -21.38
N VAL A 71 5.29 0.08 -20.54
CA VAL A 71 4.30 -0.69 -19.80
C VAL A 71 4.15 -0.19 -18.38
N LYS A 72 2.90 -0.05 -17.93
CA LYS A 72 2.60 0.39 -16.55
C LYS A 72 1.60 -0.52 -15.85
N VAL A 73 1.66 -0.48 -14.51
CA VAL A 73 0.60 -0.96 -13.61
C VAL A 73 0.38 0.11 -12.55
N SER A 74 -0.79 0.73 -12.55
CA SER A 74 -1.18 1.83 -11.65
C SER A 74 -1.94 1.34 -10.42
N THR A 75 -2.10 2.23 -9.43
CA THR A 75 -2.91 2.02 -8.20
C THR A 75 -2.42 0.79 -7.41
N VAL A 76 -1.11 0.66 -7.27
CA VAL A 76 -0.49 -0.50 -6.61
C VAL A 76 -0.46 -0.38 -5.08
N GLU A 77 -0.63 0.83 -4.54
CA GLU A 77 -0.44 1.19 -3.13
C GLU A 77 -1.34 0.42 -2.18
N HIS A 78 -2.63 0.21 -2.50
CA HIS A 78 -3.57 -0.48 -1.61
C HIS A 78 -3.25 -1.97 -1.49
N LEU A 79 -2.89 -2.62 -2.60
CA LEU A 79 -2.45 -4.01 -2.61
C LEU A 79 -1.11 -4.19 -1.88
N LEU A 80 -0.13 -3.31 -2.16
CA LEU A 80 1.16 -3.33 -1.47
C LEU A 80 1.01 -3.07 0.03
N SER A 81 0.07 -2.20 0.43
CA SER A 81 -0.27 -1.97 1.83
C SER A 81 -0.82 -3.24 2.52
N ALA A 82 -1.69 -4.00 1.83
CA ALA A 82 -2.19 -5.28 2.34
C ALA A 82 -1.06 -6.32 2.46
N MET A 83 -0.17 -6.39 1.46
CA MET A 83 1.00 -7.29 1.49
C MET A 83 1.94 -6.95 2.64
N ALA A 84 2.28 -5.66 2.82
CA ALA A 84 3.06 -5.18 3.96
C ALA A 84 2.38 -5.53 5.29
N GLY A 85 1.05 -5.30 5.37
CA GLY A 85 0.22 -5.57 6.54
C GLY A 85 0.21 -7.01 6.99
N LEU A 86 0.26 -7.95 6.06
CA LEU A 86 0.27 -9.40 6.32
C LEU A 86 1.66 -10.01 6.25
N GLY A 87 2.68 -9.21 5.94
CA GLY A 87 4.07 -9.64 5.89
C GLY A 87 4.40 -10.54 4.71
N ILE A 88 3.77 -10.35 3.54
CA ILE A 88 4.06 -11.09 2.31
C ILE A 88 5.34 -10.55 1.68
N ASP A 89 6.40 -11.32 1.70
CA ASP A 89 7.69 -10.95 1.11
C ASP A 89 7.76 -11.26 -0.39
N ASN A 90 7.11 -12.37 -0.82
CA ASN A 90 7.26 -12.91 -2.17
C ASN A 90 5.90 -13.23 -2.78
N ALA A 91 5.58 -12.63 -3.92
CA ALA A 91 4.37 -12.94 -4.67
C ALA A 91 4.47 -12.48 -6.13
N TYR A 92 3.79 -13.21 -7.03
CA TYR A 92 3.46 -12.70 -8.35
C TYR A 92 2.05 -12.10 -8.34
N VAL A 93 1.93 -10.91 -8.92
CA VAL A 93 0.69 -10.16 -9.08
C VAL A 93 0.39 -10.06 -10.57
N GLU A 94 -0.51 -10.92 -11.07
CA GLU A 94 -0.89 -10.93 -12.48
C GLU A 94 -2.13 -10.07 -12.70
N VAL A 95 -2.06 -9.18 -13.69
CA VAL A 95 -3.18 -8.33 -14.13
C VAL A 95 -3.30 -8.35 -15.65
N ASN A 96 -4.54 -8.27 -16.13
CA ASN A 96 -4.87 -8.21 -17.56
C ASN A 96 -5.11 -6.77 -18.04
N GLY A 97 -4.49 -5.79 -17.40
CA GLY A 97 -4.63 -4.38 -17.74
C GLY A 97 -3.65 -3.50 -16.98
N PRO A 98 -3.63 -2.19 -17.27
CA PRO A 98 -2.62 -1.26 -16.76
C PRO A 98 -2.90 -0.75 -15.34
N GLU A 99 -3.81 -1.38 -14.59
CA GLU A 99 -4.25 -0.88 -13.29
C GLU A 99 -4.63 -2.05 -12.37
N ILE A 100 -4.39 -1.92 -11.06
CA ILE A 100 -4.93 -2.83 -10.04
C ILE A 100 -6.42 -2.49 -9.82
N PRO A 101 -7.32 -3.48 -9.70
CA PRO A 101 -8.73 -3.19 -9.46
C PRO A 101 -8.89 -2.47 -8.12
N ILE A 102 -9.71 -1.41 -8.10
CA ILE A 102 -9.90 -0.58 -6.91
C ILE A 102 -10.63 -1.30 -5.77
N MET A 103 -11.35 -2.34 -6.09
CA MET A 103 -12.19 -3.10 -5.17
C MET A 103 -13.22 -2.19 -4.46
N ASP A 104 -13.15 -2.08 -3.14
CA ASP A 104 -13.99 -1.19 -2.33
C ASP A 104 -13.29 0.15 -1.97
N GLY A 105 -12.13 0.41 -2.57
CA GLY A 105 -11.33 1.61 -2.33
C GLY A 105 -10.38 1.54 -1.14
N SER A 106 -10.29 0.38 -0.48
CA SER A 106 -9.41 0.15 0.66
C SER A 106 -8.49 -1.05 0.45
N ALA A 107 -7.61 -1.33 1.40
CA ALA A 107 -6.81 -2.56 1.42
C ALA A 107 -7.57 -3.80 1.95
N GLY A 108 -8.76 -3.62 2.53
CA GLY A 108 -9.54 -4.68 3.16
C GLY A 108 -9.82 -5.89 2.26
N PRO A 109 -10.32 -5.73 1.02
CA PRO A 109 -10.52 -6.84 0.10
C PRO A 109 -9.23 -7.60 -0.24
N PHE A 110 -8.09 -6.91 -0.35
CA PHE A 110 -6.81 -7.57 -0.60
C PHE A 110 -6.31 -8.35 0.62
N VAL A 111 -6.52 -7.83 1.84
CA VAL A 111 -6.29 -8.57 3.10
C VAL A 111 -7.12 -9.86 3.10
N PHE A 112 -8.42 -9.77 2.76
CA PHE A 112 -9.29 -10.94 2.68
C PHE A 112 -8.82 -11.95 1.63
N LEU A 113 -8.41 -11.51 0.45
CA LEU A 113 -7.88 -12.38 -0.61
C LEU A 113 -6.62 -13.11 -0.15
N ILE A 114 -5.64 -12.37 0.41
CA ILE A 114 -4.39 -12.96 0.89
C ILE A 114 -4.65 -13.98 2.00
N GLN A 115 -5.51 -13.66 2.97
CA GLN A 115 -5.88 -14.61 4.03
C GLN A 115 -6.62 -15.84 3.48
N SER A 116 -7.49 -15.64 2.47
CA SER A 116 -8.22 -16.75 1.81
C SER A 116 -7.30 -17.65 0.99
N ALA A 117 -6.22 -17.11 0.40
CA ALA A 117 -5.19 -17.90 -0.28
C ALA A 117 -4.35 -18.73 0.70
N GLY A 118 -4.36 -18.34 1.98
CA GLY A 118 -3.49 -18.87 3.02
C GLY A 118 -2.08 -18.27 2.94
N LEU A 119 -1.37 -18.31 4.06
CA LEU A 119 -0.01 -17.83 4.21
C LEU A 119 0.94 -19.02 4.37
N HIS A 120 2.07 -18.98 3.69
CA HIS A 120 3.11 -20.00 3.75
C HIS A 120 4.44 -19.37 4.20
N GLU A 121 5.01 -19.87 5.29
CA GLU A 121 6.34 -19.49 5.75
C GLU A 121 7.40 -20.26 4.95
N GLN A 122 8.42 -19.53 4.49
CA GLN A 122 9.45 -20.04 3.62
C GLN A 122 10.76 -20.23 4.40
N ASP A 123 11.60 -21.18 3.97
CA ASP A 123 12.91 -21.42 4.58
C ASP A 123 13.94 -20.35 4.15
N ALA A 124 13.66 -19.11 4.50
CA ALA A 124 14.52 -17.95 4.26
C ALA A 124 14.26 -16.87 5.33
N PRO A 125 15.30 -16.14 5.78
CA PRO A 125 15.13 -15.10 6.79
C PRO A 125 14.37 -13.91 6.24
N LYS A 126 13.35 -13.44 6.99
CA LYS A 126 12.65 -12.20 6.70
C LYS A 126 13.57 -11.02 6.93
N LYS A 127 13.63 -10.13 5.96
CA LYS A 127 14.47 -8.94 5.96
C LYS A 127 13.65 -7.70 6.30
N PHE A 128 14.26 -6.76 7.01
CA PHE A 128 13.72 -5.45 7.33
C PHE A 128 14.74 -4.37 6.99
N ILE A 129 14.27 -3.18 6.68
CA ILE A 129 15.08 -1.97 6.53
C ILE A 129 15.03 -1.20 7.85
N ARG A 130 16.11 -1.26 8.62
CA ARG A 130 16.24 -0.48 9.86
C ARG A 130 16.79 0.90 9.54
N ILE A 131 16.07 1.93 9.96
CA ILE A 131 16.49 3.32 9.82
C ILE A 131 17.48 3.66 10.94
N LYS A 132 18.67 4.13 10.58
CA LYS A 132 19.76 4.51 11.50
C LYS A 132 19.83 6.01 11.71
N GLU A 133 19.47 6.79 10.70
CA GLU A 133 19.53 8.23 10.74
C GLU A 133 18.22 8.83 10.19
N ARG A 134 17.93 10.05 10.65
CA ARG A 134 16.79 10.79 10.13
C ARG A 134 17.04 11.24 8.69
N VAL A 135 16.11 10.90 7.79
CA VAL A 135 16.08 11.38 6.41
C VAL A 135 14.77 12.10 6.19
N ARG A 136 14.81 13.32 5.66
CA ARG A 136 13.63 14.14 5.37
C ARG A 136 13.73 14.74 3.97
N VAL A 137 12.64 14.63 3.22
CA VAL A 137 12.50 15.23 1.89
C VAL A 137 11.39 16.28 1.92
N PRO A 138 11.70 17.55 1.69
CA PRO A 138 10.71 18.61 1.50
C PRO A 138 10.22 18.62 0.04
N PHE A 139 8.97 18.99 -0.15
CA PHE A 139 8.38 19.18 -1.48
C PHE A 139 7.31 20.30 -1.38
N ASN A 140 7.63 21.51 -1.87
CA ASN A 140 6.83 22.71 -1.64
C ASN A 140 6.53 22.90 -0.13
N ASP A 141 5.26 22.96 0.26
CA ASP A 141 4.81 23.04 1.65
C ASP A 141 4.54 21.67 2.31
N ALA A 142 4.82 20.57 1.58
CA ALA A 142 4.72 19.21 2.05
C ALA A 142 6.08 18.63 2.42
N TRP A 143 6.10 17.53 3.15
CA TRP A 143 7.32 16.76 3.41
C TRP A 143 6.99 15.35 3.87
N ALA A 144 7.96 14.46 3.68
CA ALA A 144 7.99 13.13 4.28
C ALA A 144 9.34 12.91 4.96
N GLN A 145 9.34 12.16 6.05
CA GLN A 145 10.56 11.83 6.77
C GLN A 145 10.50 10.43 7.38
N VAL A 146 11.67 9.81 7.52
CA VAL A 146 11.88 8.64 8.37
C VAL A 146 12.88 8.96 9.47
N SER A 147 12.74 8.28 10.61
CA SER A 147 13.65 8.42 11.76
C SER A 147 13.84 7.07 12.45
N PRO A 148 14.94 6.85 13.19
CA PRO A 148 15.12 5.67 14.02
C PRO A 148 13.97 5.48 15.00
N PHE A 149 13.47 4.25 15.11
CA PHE A 149 12.43 3.85 16.05
C PHE A 149 12.45 2.33 16.20
N GLU A 150 12.28 1.81 17.41
CA GLU A 150 12.16 0.37 17.65
C GLU A 150 10.70 -0.06 17.41
N GLY A 151 10.44 -0.56 16.21
CA GLY A 151 9.14 -0.88 15.67
C GLY A 151 8.90 -0.24 14.31
N PHE A 152 7.68 -0.24 13.84
CA PHE A 152 7.27 0.53 12.67
C PHE A 152 6.11 1.45 13.05
N LYS A 153 6.36 2.75 13.05
CA LYS A 153 5.34 3.76 13.29
C LYS A 153 5.08 4.55 12.02
N VAL A 154 3.81 4.73 11.67
CA VAL A 154 3.40 5.57 10.54
C VAL A 154 2.47 6.65 11.05
N ALA A 155 2.80 7.90 10.77
CA ALA A 155 2.00 9.05 11.13
C ALA A 155 1.79 9.96 9.91
N PHE A 156 0.60 10.51 9.79
CA PHE A 156 0.25 11.42 8.72
C PHE A 156 -0.53 12.62 9.25
N THR A 157 -0.20 13.81 8.75
CA THR A 157 -0.95 15.04 8.96
C THR A 157 -1.39 15.59 7.61
N GLY A 158 -2.70 15.61 7.38
CA GLY A 158 -3.33 16.21 6.21
C GLY A 158 -3.76 17.65 6.49
N VAL A 159 -3.70 18.49 5.48
CA VAL A 159 -4.21 19.86 5.55
C VAL A 159 -5.03 20.09 4.27
N TRP A 160 -6.32 19.92 4.39
CA TRP A 160 -7.27 20.25 3.34
C TRP A 160 -8.13 21.41 3.84
N ASP A 161 -8.22 22.47 3.06
CA ASP A 161 -9.10 23.60 3.41
C ASP A 161 -10.55 23.27 3.02
N HIS A 162 -11.10 22.29 3.73
CA HIS A 162 -12.45 21.80 3.51
C HIS A 162 -13.14 21.53 4.85
N PRO A 163 -14.44 21.95 5.04
CA PRO A 163 -15.14 21.80 6.31
C PRO A 163 -15.25 20.34 6.77
N VAL A 164 -15.50 19.40 5.87
CA VAL A 164 -15.60 17.98 6.17
C VAL A 164 -14.30 17.44 6.78
N HIS A 165 -13.12 17.79 6.23
CA HIS A 165 -11.85 17.37 6.81
C HIS A 165 -11.60 17.95 8.20
N LYS A 166 -12.00 19.20 8.43
CA LYS A 166 -11.88 19.83 9.75
C LYS A 166 -12.74 19.12 10.80
N GLN A 167 -13.89 18.58 10.40
CA GLN A 167 -14.80 17.82 11.27
C GLN A 167 -14.31 16.38 11.55
N HIS A 168 -13.72 15.73 10.55
CA HIS A 168 -13.37 14.30 10.61
C HIS A 168 -11.89 14.02 10.88
N GLY A 169 -11.14 15.03 11.33
CA GLY A 169 -9.75 14.90 11.78
C GLY A 169 -8.71 14.89 10.68
N THR A 170 -7.62 15.58 10.97
CA THR A 170 -6.51 15.85 10.04
C THR A 170 -5.25 15.07 10.38
N LYS A 171 -5.25 14.26 11.44
CA LYS A 171 -4.09 13.49 11.90
C LYS A 171 -4.47 12.05 12.17
N ALA A 172 -3.61 11.13 11.74
CA ALA A 172 -3.70 9.73 12.09
C ALA A 172 -2.31 9.17 12.31
N SER A 173 -2.20 8.17 13.18
CA SER A 173 -0.96 7.42 13.38
C SER A 173 -1.26 6.00 13.81
N ILE A 174 -0.36 5.07 13.48
CA ILE A 174 -0.43 3.67 13.87
C ILE A 174 0.95 3.21 14.33
N ASN A 175 1.00 2.44 15.42
CA ASN A 175 2.12 1.55 15.70
C ASN A 175 1.82 0.25 14.97
N PHE A 176 2.55 0.02 13.90
CA PHE A 176 2.25 -1.02 12.94
C PHE A 176 2.57 -2.42 13.46
N ASN A 177 1.60 -3.27 13.36
CA ASN A 177 1.67 -4.73 13.32
C ASN A 177 0.44 -5.22 12.53
N SER A 178 0.39 -6.50 12.16
CA SER A 178 -0.74 -6.99 11.35
C SER A 178 -2.10 -6.75 12.01
N THR A 179 -2.21 -6.90 13.34
CA THR A 179 -3.48 -6.72 14.04
C THR A 179 -3.94 -5.26 14.01
N SER A 180 -3.06 -4.31 14.32
CA SER A 180 -3.39 -2.89 14.29
C SER A 180 -3.68 -2.42 12.86
N PHE A 181 -2.89 -2.88 11.88
CA PHE A 181 -3.13 -2.59 10.47
C PHE A 181 -4.52 -3.04 10.03
N VAL A 182 -4.89 -4.31 10.29
CA VAL A 182 -6.18 -4.87 9.89
C VAL A 182 -7.34 -4.16 10.57
N LYS A 183 -7.23 -3.86 11.88
CA LYS A 183 -8.32 -3.27 12.65
C LYS A 183 -8.49 -1.76 12.41
N GLU A 184 -7.41 -1.02 12.27
CA GLU A 184 -7.42 0.44 12.37
C GLU A 184 -7.28 1.15 11.02
N VAL A 185 -6.66 0.49 10.02
CA VAL A 185 -6.24 1.14 8.78
C VAL A 185 -6.74 0.44 7.52
N SER A 186 -6.69 -0.90 7.46
CA SER A 186 -6.90 -1.64 6.21
C SER A 186 -8.22 -1.35 5.50
N ARG A 187 -9.26 -0.93 6.23
CA ARG A 187 -10.59 -0.64 5.71
C ARG A 187 -10.85 0.82 5.37
N ALA A 188 -9.86 1.69 5.55
CA ALA A 188 -9.95 3.11 5.18
C ALA A 188 -10.02 3.25 3.66
N ARG A 189 -11.11 3.83 3.16
CA ARG A 189 -11.35 4.02 1.73
C ARG A 189 -10.63 5.25 1.20
N THR A 190 -10.24 5.18 -0.08
CA THR A 190 -9.88 6.36 -0.85
C THR A 190 -11.05 7.36 -0.88
N PHE A 191 -10.76 8.61 -1.19
CA PHE A 191 -11.76 9.67 -1.16
C PHE A 191 -11.53 10.66 -2.30
N GLY A 192 -12.59 11.37 -2.65
CA GLY A 192 -12.53 12.44 -3.64
C GLY A 192 -13.56 13.52 -3.37
N PHE A 193 -13.22 14.75 -3.76
CA PHE A 193 -14.15 15.88 -3.70
C PHE A 193 -15.02 15.88 -4.96
N MET A 194 -16.32 16.06 -4.77
CA MET A 194 -17.25 16.12 -5.91
C MET A 194 -16.99 17.30 -6.82
N SER A 195 -16.44 18.40 -6.26
CA SER A 195 -16.00 19.57 -7.05
C SER A 195 -14.93 19.26 -8.08
N ASP A 196 -14.10 18.23 -7.85
CA ASP A 196 -12.96 17.91 -8.71
C ASP A 196 -13.31 16.83 -9.76
N LEU A 197 -14.45 16.15 -9.57
CA LEU A 197 -14.78 14.94 -10.35
C LEU A 197 -14.93 15.21 -11.85
N GLU A 198 -15.52 16.34 -12.25
CA GLU A 198 -15.69 16.68 -13.67
C GLU A 198 -14.33 16.93 -14.33
N ALA A 199 -13.46 17.72 -13.68
CA ALA A 199 -12.10 17.99 -14.18
C ALA A 199 -11.26 16.71 -14.27
N LEU A 200 -11.37 15.80 -13.29
CA LEU A 200 -10.68 14.51 -13.34
C LEU A 200 -11.15 13.65 -14.52
N LYS A 201 -12.45 13.63 -14.81
CA LYS A 201 -12.99 12.88 -15.95
C LYS A 201 -12.57 13.44 -17.30
N GLU A 202 -12.40 14.74 -17.40
CA GLU A 202 -11.86 15.38 -18.61
C GLU A 202 -10.39 14.97 -18.89
N GLU A 203 -9.67 14.58 -17.84
CA GLU A 203 -8.30 14.06 -17.92
C GLU A 203 -8.25 12.51 -17.97
N ASP A 204 -9.35 11.83 -18.26
CA ASP A 204 -9.49 10.36 -18.25
C ASP A 204 -9.12 9.73 -16.88
N LEU A 205 -9.35 10.44 -15.78
CA LEU A 205 -9.15 9.98 -14.43
C LEU A 205 -10.47 9.74 -13.70
N ALA A 206 -10.44 8.89 -12.67
CA ALA A 206 -11.59 8.55 -11.82
C ALA A 206 -12.84 8.06 -12.59
N LEU A 207 -12.67 7.47 -13.78
CA LEU A 207 -13.79 6.97 -14.61
C LEU A 207 -14.55 5.82 -13.94
N GLY A 208 -13.88 5.02 -13.10
CA GLY A 208 -14.47 3.94 -12.30
C GLY A 208 -14.89 4.34 -10.90
N ALA A 209 -14.72 5.62 -10.52
CA ALA A 209 -15.05 6.08 -9.18
C ALA A 209 -16.55 6.08 -8.90
N SER A 210 -16.92 5.63 -7.71
CA SER A 210 -18.29 5.61 -7.23
C SER A 210 -18.32 5.61 -5.69
N GLN A 211 -19.50 5.87 -5.09
CA GLN A 211 -19.68 5.76 -3.64
C GLN A 211 -19.45 4.33 -3.08
N LYS A 212 -19.38 3.30 -3.96
CA LYS A 212 -19.06 1.93 -3.56
C LYS A 212 -17.58 1.70 -3.31
N ASN A 213 -16.72 2.54 -3.92
CA ASN A 213 -15.26 2.38 -3.86
C ASN A 213 -14.49 3.64 -3.47
N ALA A 214 -15.19 4.69 -3.02
CA ALA A 214 -14.58 5.91 -2.52
C ALA A 214 -15.51 6.61 -1.52
N VAL A 215 -14.93 7.37 -0.60
CA VAL A 215 -15.66 8.36 0.17
C VAL A 215 -15.88 9.58 -0.71
N ALA A 216 -17.14 9.86 -1.04
CA ALA A 216 -17.54 11.02 -1.82
C ALA A 216 -17.77 12.21 -0.90
N ILE A 217 -17.00 13.29 -1.08
CA ILE A 217 -17.05 14.49 -0.26
C ILE A 217 -17.79 15.57 -1.03
N GLY A 218 -18.97 15.96 -0.51
CA GLY A 218 -19.73 17.12 -0.98
C GLY A 218 -19.16 18.43 -0.40
N ASP A 219 -19.87 19.52 -0.54
CA ASP A 219 -19.40 20.84 -0.10
C ASP A 219 -19.21 20.93 1.43
N ASP A 220 -20.07 20.27 2.21
CA ASP A 220 -20.07 20.33 3.67
C ASP A 220 -20.39 18.98 4.36
N GLU A 221 -20.61 17.91 3.58
CA GLU A 221 -21.00 16.60 4.09
C GLU A 221 -20.37 15.42 3.32
N ILE A 222 -20.41 14.25 3.93
CA ILE A 222 -20.11 12.97 3.29
C ILE A 222 -21.36 12.48 2.59
N LEU A 223 -21.25 12.16 1.29
CA LEU A 223 -22.40 11.77 0.45
C LEU A 223 -22.70 10.27 0.46
N ASN A 224 -21.83 9.46 1.04
CA ASN A 224 -22.05 8.01 1.19
C ASN A 224 -23.17 7.76 2.20
N GLU A 225 -24.20 7.01 1.82
CA GLU A 225 -25.36 6.69 2.68
C GLU A 225 -24.94 6.02 4.00
N ASP A 226 -23.94 5.12 3.94
CA ASP A 226 -23.38 4.42 5.11
C ASP A 226 -22.39 5.27 5.93
N GLY A 227 -22.11 6.51 5.51
CA GLY A 227 -21.13 7.38 6.15
C GLY A 227 -19.70 6.86 6.08
N LEU A 228 -18.91 7.17 7.12
CA LEU A 228 -17.53 6.73 7.29
C LEU A 228 -17.45 5.37 7.99
N ARG A 229 -16.51 4.52 7.58
CA ARG A 229 -16.22 3.22 8.18
C ARG A 229 -15.37 3.31 9.44
N LEU A 230 -14.55 4.35 9.51
CA LEU A 230 -13.57 4.58 10.58
C LEU A 230 -13.58 6.06 10.99
N GLU A 231 -13.29 6.29 12.25
CA GLU A 231 -12.93 7.65 12.68
C GLU A 231 -11.67 8.09 11.92
N ASN A 232 -11.65 9.33 11.44
CA ASN A 232 -10.55 9.89 10.62
C ASN A 232 -10.24 9.07 9.35
N GLU A 233 -11.25 8.47 8.70
CA GLU A 233 -11.07 7.51 7.61
C GLU A 233 -10.18 8.06 6.49
N MET A 234 -10.41 9.29 6.04
CA MET A 234 -9.62 9.92 4.97
C MET A 234 -8.13 10.04 5.34
N THR A 235 -7.85 10.44 6.58
CA THR A 235 -6.46 10.56 7.06
C THR A 235 -5.83 9.18 7.30
N LYS A 236 -6.60 8.19 7.77
CA LYS A 236 -6.16 6.79 7.88
C LYS A 236 -5.90 6.17 6.51
N HIS A 237 -6.66 6.56 5.48
CA HIS A 237 -6.37 6.15 4.12
C HIS A 237 -5.00 6.65 3.65
N LYS A 238 -4.63 7.88 3.99
CA LYS A 238 -3.27 8.38 3.69
C LYS A 238 -2.17 7.63 4.45
N VAL A 239 -2.47 7.09 5.63
CA VAL A 239 -1.58 6.16 6.36
C VAL A 239 -1.48 4.82 5.60
N LEU A 240 -2.61 4.30 5.09
CA LEU A 240 -2.66 3.09 4.25
C LEU A 240 -1.79 3.26 3.00
N ASP A 241 -1.97 4.35 2.26
CA ASP A 241 -1.17 4.69 1.07
C ASP A 241 0.32 4.74 1.39
N ALA A 242 0.70 5.43 2.48
CA ALA A 242 2.08 5.53 2.90
C ALA A 242 2.70 4.15 3.21
N ILE A 243 1.97 3.24 3.87
CA ILE A 243 2.44 1.87 4.13
C ILE A 243 2.73 1.14 2.82
N GLY A 244 1.84 1.24 1.83
CA GLY A 244 2.01 0.63 0.52
C GLY A 244 3.18 1.23 -0.27
N ASP A 245 3.28 2.56 -0.30
CA ASP A 245 4.38 3.27 -0.96
C ASP A 245 5.73 2.90 -0.34
N LEU A 246 5.83 2.89 1.00
CA LEU A 246 7.06 2.55 1.73
C LEU A 246 7.48 1.09 1.47
N TYR A 247 6.54 0.19 1.20
CA TYR A 247 6.84 -1.21 0.90
C TYR A 247 7.61 -1.39 -0.43
N LEU A 248 7.64 -0.38 -1.28
CA LEU A 248 8.49 -0.31 -2.49
C LEU A 248 10.00 -0.26 -2.20
N LEU A 249 10.43 -0.13 -0.95
CA LEU A 249 11.82 -0.45 -0.55
C LEU A 249 12.11 -1.96 -0.62
N GLY A 250 11.06 -2.80 -0.72
CA GLY A 250 11.12 -4.25 -0.86
C GLY A 250 11.07 -5.02 0.45
N HIS A 251 11.09 -4.34 1.58
CA HIS A 251 10.97 -4.90 2.93
C HIS A 251 10.24 -3.91 3.83
N ASN A 252 9.62 -4.40 4.91
CA ASN A 252 9.06 -3.52 5.93
C ASN A 252 10.16 -2.73 6.66
N LEU A 253 9.81 -1.53 7.11
CA LEU A 253 10.71 -0.66 7.87
C LEU A 253 10.71 -1.03 9.36
N VAL A 254 11.89 -0.91 9.98
CA VAL A 254 12.06 -0.70 11.41
C VAL A 254 12.50 0.75 11.58
N GLY A 255 11.54 1.60 11.95
CA GLY A 255 11.68 3.04 11.98
C GLY A 255 10.33 3.75 12.11
N SER A 256 10.32 5.06 12.22
CA SER A 256 9.10 5.87 12.16
C SER A 256 9.04 6.65 10.85
N PHE A 257 7.87 6.65 10.23
CA PHE A 257 7.53 7.52 9.10
C PHE A 257 6.59 8.62 9.57
N GLU A 258 6.84 9.83 9.12
CA GLU A 258 5.94 10.97 9.28
C GLU A 258 5.74 11.68 7.94
N GLY A 259 4.48 11.84 7.53
CA GLY A 259 4.06 12.61 6.37
C GLY A 259 3.27 13.85 6.77
N TYR A 260 3.64 15.00 6.23
CA TYR A 260 2.88 16.24 6.31
C TYR A 260 2.47 16.65 4.90
N LYS A 261 1.18 16.63 4.62
CA LYS A 261 0.63 16.87 3.26
C LYS A 261 1.28 15.98 2.18
N SER A 262 1.95 14.90 2.59
CA SER A 262 2.64 14.01 1.65
C SER A 262 1.65 13.22 0.81
N GLY A 263 2.07 12.85 -0.37
CA GLY A 263 1.39 11.95 -1.29
C GLY A 263 2.43 11.07 -1.97
N HIS A 264 2.01 10.30 -2.97
CA HIS A 264 2.84 9.31 -3.65
C HIS A 264 4.17 9.89 -4.18
N THR A 265 4.13 11.12 -4.75
CA THR A 265 5.32 11.83 -5.22
C THR A 265 6.35 12.04 -4.11
N VAL A 266 5.90 12.57 -2.96
CA VAL A 266 6.81 12.88 -1.84
C VAL A 266 7.28 11.61 -1.15
N ASN A 267 6.40 10.60 -1.03
CA ASN A 267 6.75 9.31 -0.50
C ASN A 267 7.82 8.64 -1.36
N ASN A 268 7.64 8.60 -2.69
CA ASN A 268 8.64 8.03 -3.60
C ASN A 268 9.95 8.82 -3.59
N ALA A 269 9.91 10.15 -3.51
CA ALA A 269 11.12 10.97 -3.37
C ALA A 269 11.90 10.61 -2.10
N LEU A 270 11.21 10.35 -0.98
CA LEU A 270 11.85 9.88 0.25
C LEU A 270 12.51 8.51 0.07
N LEU A 271 11.85 7.56 -0.63
CA LEU A 271 12.43 6.24 -0.90
C LEU A 271 13.68 6.34 -1.77
N ARG A 272 13.65 7.18 -2.81
CA ARG A 272 14.82 7.42 -3.66
C ARG A 272 15.97 8.07 -2.90
N GLU A 273 15.67 9.00 -1.99
CA GLU A 273 16.69 9.61 -1.12
C GLU A 273 17.32 8.57 -0.18
N LEU A 274 16.53 7.66 0.40
CA LEU A 274 17.04 6.55 1.22
C LEU A 274 17.95 5.63 0.41
N ILE A 275 17.54 5.25 -0.81
CA ILE A 275 18.35 4.40 -1.69
C ILE A 275 19.68 5.07 -2.04
N ALA A 276 19.67 6.40 -2.26
CA ALA A 276 20.86 7.18 -2.55
C ALA A 276 21.80 7.37 -1.33
N ARG A 277 21.30 7.09 -0.10
CA ARG A 277 22.02 7.27 1.15
C ARG A 277 22.09 5.99 1.98
N PRO A 278 22.77 4.94 1.49
CA PRO A 278 22.78 3.62 2.12
C PRO A 278 23.40 3.63 3.55
N GLU A 279 24.17 4.65 3.92
CA GLU A 279 24.70 4.83 5.28
C GLU A 279 23.62 5.11 6.33
N THR A 280 22.43 5.60 5.91
CA THR A 280 21.32 6.01 6.80
C THR A 280 20.42 4.86 7.25
N TRP A 281 20.60 3.67 6.69
CA TRP A 281 19.82 2.48 7.01
C TRP A 281 20.66 1.20 6.88
N GLU A 282 20.10 0.09 7.29
CA GLU A 282 20.72 -1.24 7.15
C GLU A 282 19.65 -2.32 6.97
N VAL A 283 20.01 -3.44 6.35
CA VAL A 283 19.17 -4.63 6.30
C VAL A 283 19.41 -5.47 7.55
N VAL A 284 18.31 -5.83 8.25
CA VAL A 284 18.37 -6.67 9.45
C VAL A 284 17.44 -7.86 9.34
N THR A 285 17.79 -8.95 10.03
CA THR A 285 16.98 -10.17 10.20
C THR A 285 16.90 -10.49 11.69
N TYR A 286 15.95 -11.34 12.09
CA TYR A 286 15.77 -11.76 13.48
C TYR A 286 15.79 -13.27 13.58
N ASP A 287 16.78 -13.82 14.28
CA ASP A 287 16.92 -15.27 14.50
C ASP A 287 15.81 -15.80 15.41
N ASP A 288 15.38 -15.00 16.36
CA ASP A 288 14.25 -15.29 17.23
C ASP A 288 13.08 -14.36 16.83
N PRO A 289 11.92 -14.91 16.42
CA PRO A 289 10.74 -14.11 16.08
C PRO A 289 10.27 -13.20 17.21
N ASP A 290 10.48 -13.57 18.47
CA ASP A 290 10.08 -12.79 19.64
C ASP A 290 10.90 -11.50 19.79
N ASN A 291 12.08 -11.45 19.19
CA ASN A 291 12.93 -10.25 19.16
C ASN A 291 12.57 -9.29 18.01
N SER A 292 11.64 -9.67 17.14
CA SER A 292 11.17 -8.76 16.08
C SER A 292 10.30 -7.65 16.67
N PRO A 293 10.58 -6.37 16.35
CA PRO A 293 9.75 -5.27 16.81
C PRO A 293 8.43 -5.15 16.06
N ILE A 294 8.20 -6.01 15.06
CA ILE A 294 6.97 -6.08 14.26
C ILE A 294 6.42 -7.49 14.35
N THR A 295 5.16 -7.61 14.78
CA THR A 295 4.46 -8.89 14.85
C THR A 295 3.47 -9.03 13.70
N TYR A 296 3.41 -10.22 13.15
CA TYR A 296 2.48 -10.57 12.07
C TYR A 296 1.47 -11.58 12.57
N LEU A 297 0.26 -11.55 11.99
CA LEU A 297 -0.75 -12.59 12.23
C LEU A 297 -0.19 -13.95 11.83
N ASP A 298 -0.44 -14.95 12.67
CA ASP A 298 -0.07 -16.33 12.36
C ASP A 298 -0.78 -16.80 11.08
N PRO A 299 -0.11 -17.62 10.26
CA PRO A 299 -0.78 -18.32 9.18
C PRO A 299 -1.97 -19.11 9.76
N ILE A 300 -3.14 -18.99 9.16
CA ILE A 300 -4.26 -19.86 9.50
C ILE A 300 -3.86 -21.26 9.06
N ILE A 301 -3.52 -22.13 10.01
CA ILE A 301 -3.20 -23.53 9.72
C ILE A 301 -4.51 -24.17 9.28
N ASP A 302 -4.57 -24.61 8.01
CA ASP A 302 -5.67 -25.43 7.51
C ASP A 302 -5.67 -26.76 8.26
N PRO A 303 -6.70 -27.06 9.08
CA PRO A 303 -6.73 -28.32 9.84
C PRO A 303 -6.80 -29.58 8.95
N SER A 304 -6.93 -29.42 7.63
CA SER A 304 -6.97 -30.53 6.66
C SER A 304 -5.59 -30.92 6.10
N SER A 305 -4.50 -30.24 6.49
CA SER A 305 -3.13 -30.49 6.01
C SER A 305 -2.31 -31.41 6.96
N GLY A 306 -2.96 -32.28 7.74
CA GLY A 306 -2.35 -33.29 8.62
C GLY A 306 -2.54 -34.69 8.10
#